data_fc930470f287c0904f2407f30f40b02c
#
_entry.id   fc930470f287c0904f2407f30f40b02c
#
_cell.length_a   1.000
_cell.length_b   1.000
_cell.length_c   1.000
_cell.angle_alpha   90.00
_cell.angle_beta   90.00
_cell.angle_gamma   90.00
#
_symmetry.space_group_name_H-M   'P 1'
#
loop_
_entity.id
_entity.type
_entity.pdbx_description
1 polymer ?
#
loop_
_entity_poly.entity_id
_entity_poly.type
_entity_poly.pdbx_seq_one_letter_code
_entity_poly.pdbx_strand_id
1 'polypeptide(L)'
;MPKYTGPLPGSDFARQVAGVNLPPFRGTISGEVVAASGGYFTLGVANIRGKIVRVVASVSTAGKADSQVPTGTFNVRINGTTALSTPPVIAHVSGEAAQHKTTWSEAGDTGITQAVVNNAACDFGVGDILSWSFAYTGSDSPTAKMANPSIVVETDPIPPV
;
A
#
# COMPACT_ATOMS: atom_id res chain seq x y z
N MET A 1 -4.24 -28.85 -37.43
CA MET A 1 -3.70 -28.27 -36.18
C MET A 1 -2.99 -29.38 -35.40
N PRO A 2 -1.70 -29.26 -35.10
CA PRO A 2 -1.00 -30.25 -34.29
C PRO A 2 -1.56 -30.21 -32.87
N LYS A 3 -2.07 -31.34 -32.37
CA LYS A 3 -2.45 -31.52 -30.99
C LYS A 3 -1.17 -31.61 -30.16
N TYR A 4 -0.94 -30.62 -29.28
CA TYR A 4 0.08 -30.71 -28.26
C TYR A 4 -0.33 -31.80 -27.27
N THR A 5 0.44 -32.88 -27.18
CA THR A 5 0.13 -34.04 -26.34
C THR A 5 1.14 -34.26 -25.21
N GLY A 6 2.00 -33.29 -24.93
CA GLY A 6 2.98 -33.35 -23.82
C GLY A 6 2.60 -32.45 -22.64
N PRO A 7 3.06 -32.78 -21.43
CA PRO A 7 2.94 -31.83 -20.32
C PRO A 7 3.75 -30.57 -20.66
N LEU A 8 3.15 -29.40 -20.44
CA LEU A 8 3.86 -28.13 -20.59
C LEU A 8 5.07 -28.13 -19.66
N PRO A 9 6.29 -27.82 -20.17
CA PRO A 9 7.43 -27.66 -19.32
C PRO A 9 7.13 -26.62 -18.25
N GLY A 10 7.57 -26.81 -17.01
CA GLY A 10 7.32 -25.88 -15.89
C GLY A 10 7.73 -24.44 -16.18
N SER A 11 8.66 -24.23 -17.14
CA SER A 11 9.03 -22.92 -17.67
C SER A 11 7.91 -22.20 -18.44
N ASP A 12 7.03 -22.95 -19.12
CA ASP A 12 5.93 -22.35 -19.90
C ASP A 12 4.76 -21.95 -18.99
N PHE A 13 4.53 -22.73 -17.93
CA PHE A 13 3.56 -22.36 -16.90
C PHE A 13 4.00 -21.11 -16.13
N ALA A 14 5.28 -21.05 -15.76
CA ALA A 14 5.85 -19.85 -15.11
C ALA A 14 5.75 -18.60 -16.02
N ARG A 15 5.93 -18.76 -17.34
CA ARG A 15 5.74 -17.66 -18.30
C ARG A 15 4.28 -17.28 -18.49
N GLN A 16 3.35 -18.22 -18.47
CA GLN A 16 1.91 -17.94 -18.52
C GLN A 16 1.44 -17.22 -17.24
N VAL A 17 1.94 -17.61 -16.07
CA VAL A 17 1.63 -16.95 -14.80
C VAL A 17 2.34 -15.60 -14.68
N ALA A 18 3.56 -15.45 -15.19
CA ALA A 18 4.28 -14.18 -15.25
C ALA A 18 3.61 -13.14 -16.18
N GLY A 19 2.74 -13.58 -17.09
CA GLY A 19 1.90 -12.70 -17.93
C GLY A 19 0.58 -12.29 -17.26
N VAL A 20 0.22 -12.88 -16.14
CA VAL A 20 -0.94 -12.45 -15.34
C VAL A 20 -0.51 -11.30 -14.44
N ASN A 21 -0.68 -10.10 -14.95
CA ASN A 21 -0.53 -8.90 -14.13
C ASN A 21 -1.69 -8.90 -13.11
N LEU A 22 -1.39 -9.22 -11.86
CA LEU A 22 -2.39 -9.14 -10.81
C LEU A 22 -2.82 -7.69 -10.65
N PRO A 23 -4.13 -7.39 -10.66
CA PRO A 23 -4.58 -6.05 -10.36
C PRO A 23 -4.09 -5.67 -8.96
N PRO A 24 -3.57 -4.45 -8.77
CA PRO A 24 -3.12 -4.01 -7.46
C PRO A 24 -4.30 -3.95 -6.48
N PHE A 25 -4.05 -4.33 -5.23
CA PHE A 25 -5.01 -4.08 -4.16
C PHE A 25 -5.01 -2.58 -3.83
N ARG A 26 -6.19 -2.02 -3.63
CA ARG A 26 -6.36 -0.59 -3.36
C ARG A 26 -7.27 -0.37 -2.17
N GLY A 27 -6.91 0.62 -1.34
CA GLY A 27 -7.74 1.08 -0.23
C GLY A 27 -7.75 2.59 -0.15
N THR A 28 -8.90 3.16 0.25
CA THR A 28 -9.07 4.61 0.44
C THR A 28 -9.99 4.85 1.62
N ILE A 29 -9.62 5.81 2.48
CA ILE A 29 -10.54 6.40 3.46
C ILE A 29 -11.01 7.72 2.86
N SER A 30 -12.31 7.86 2.63
CA SER A 30 -12.87 9.07 2.03
C SER A 30 -13.05 10.17 3.06
N GLY A 31 -12.72 11.40 2.67
CA GLY A 31 -12.93 12.60 3.46
C GLY A 31 -11.72 13.00 4.32
N GLU A 32 -11.96 13.96 5.18
CA GLU A 32 -10.97 14.47 6.12
C GLU A 32 -10.71 13.48 7.26
N VAL A 33 -9.46 13.39 7.70
CA VAL A 33 -9.07 12.55 8.84
C VAL A 33 -8.75 13.41 10.06
N VAL A 34 -9.07 12.89 11.21
CA VAL A 34 -8.84 13.50 12.53
C VAL A 34 -8.01 12.55 13.40
N ALA A 35 -7.51 13.02 14.55
CA ALA A 35 -6.63 12.25 15.43
C ALA A 35 -7.16 10.85 15.81
N ALA A 36 -8.49 10.66 15.86
CA ALA A 36 -9.13 9.37 16.08
C ALA A 36 -9.31 8.52 14.80
N SER A 37 -8.93 9.04 13.62
CA SER A 37 -9.04 8.32 12.35
C SER A 37 -7.93 7.28 12.27
N GLY A 38 -8.24 6.09 12.68
CA GLY A 38 -7.36 4.94 12.59
C GLY A 38 -8.17 3.66 12.55
N GLY A 39 -7.64 2.63 11.92
CA GLY A 39 -8.36 1.36 11.83
C GLY A 39 -7.67 0.39 10.89
N TYR A 40 -8.24 -0.81 10.86
CA TYR A 40 -7.84 -1.86 9.92
C TYR A 40 -8.92 -1.99 8.85
N PHE A 41 -8.49 -1.99 7.61
CA PHE A 41 -9.36 -2.07 6.46
C PHE A 41 -8.96 -3.24 5.60
N THR A 42 -9.90 -4.07 5.19
CA THR A 42 -9.64 -5.18 4.29
C THR A 42 -9.39 -4.64 2.88
N LEU A 43 -8.29 -5.06 2.26
CA LEU A 43 -8.00 -4.84 0.85
C LEU A 43 -8.62 -5.92 -0.03
N GLY A 44 -8.62 -7.16 0.46
CA GLY A 44 -9.19 -8.29 -0.24
C GLY A 44 -8.70 -9.63 0.31
N VAL A 45 -9.20 -10.69 -0.29
CA VAL A 45 -8.76 -12.08 -0.06
C VAL A 45 -8.01 -12.53 -1.29
N ALA A 46 -6.82 -13.09 -1.10
CA ALA A 46 -6.00 -13.58 -2.19
C ALA A 46 -6.64 -14.83 -2.85
N ASN A 47 -6.83 -14.79 -4.15
CA ASN A 47 -7.35 -15.91 -4.94
C ASN A 47 -6.24 -16.73 -5.62
N ILE A 48 -5.00 -16.24 -5.59
CA ILE A 48 -3.79 -16.95 -6.02
C ILE A 48 -2.64 -16.68 -5.06
N ARG A 49 -1.58 -17.48 -5.12
CA ARG A 49 -0.33 -17.22 -4.39
C ARG A 49 0.41 -16.06 -5.01
N GLY A 50 1.00 -15.23 -4.17
CA GLY A 50 1.79 -14.09 -4.63
C GLY A 50 2.66 -13.52 -3.52
N LYS A 51 3.34 -12.44 -3.87
CA LYS A 51 4.11 -11.63 -2.92
C LYS A 51 3.85 -10.16 -3.15
N ILE A 52 3.88 -9.38 -2.09
CA ILE A 52 3.86 -7.92 -2.17
C ILE A 52 5.24 -7.47 -2.66
N VAL A 53 5.27 -6.66 -3.72
CA VAL A 53 6.52 -6.13 -4.30
C VAL A 53 6.67 -4.64 -4.10
N ARG A 54 5.58 -3.91 -3.98
CA ARG A 54 5.60 -2.47 -3.75
C ARG A 54 4.34 -2.00 -3.03
N VAL A 55 4.52 -0.99 -2.18
CA VAL A 55 3.42 -0.29 -1.53
C VAL A 55 3.61 1.21 -1.72
N VAL A 56 2.57 1.89 -2.18
CA VAL A 56 2.53 3.33 -2.37
C VAL A 56 1.35 3.90 -1.61
N ALA A 57 1.61 4.92 -0.80
CA ALA A 57 0.58 5.68 -0.11
C ALA A 57 0.41 7.06 -0.76
N SER A 58 -0.78 7.62 -0.67
CA SER A 58 -1.08 8.98 -1.13
C SER A 58 -2.17 9.62 -0.27
N VAL A 59 -2.22 10.94 -0.32
CA VAL A 59 -3.28 11.76 0.27
C VAL A 59 -3.69 12.84 -0.72
N SER A 60 -4.94 13.24 -0.74
CA SER A 60 -5.37 14.37 -1.58
C SER A 60 -4.91 15.71 -1.02
N THR A 61 -4.71 15.80 0.29
CA THR A 61 -4.01 16.87 0.97
C THR A 61 -3.28 16.35 2.19
N ALA A 62 -2.04 16.76 2.40
CA ALA A 62 -1.24 16.39 3.57
C ALA A 62 -1.67 17.15 4.84
N GLY A 63 -2.62 18.07 4.72
CA GLY A 63 -3.02 18.94 5.82
C GLY A 63 -2.00 20.04 6.08
N LYS A 64 -2.29 20.88 7.08
CA LYS A 64 -1.42 21.93 7.55
C LYS A 64 -1.75 22.28 9.01
N ALA A 65 -0.75 22.36 9.86
CA ALA A 65 -0.89 22.87 11.22
C ALA A 65 0.40 23.53 11.66
N ASP A 66 0.28 24.59 12.46
CA ASP A 66 1.42 25.37 12.94
C ASP A 66 2.04 24.78 14.21
N SER A 67 1.29 24.01 14.99
CA SER A 67 1.71 23.50 16.29
C SER A 67 2.09 22.03 16.30
N GLN A 68 1.39 21.20 15.52
CA GLN A 68 1.64 19.76 15.44
C GLN A 68 1.48 19.30 14.00
N VAL A 69 2.58 18.81 13.42
CA VAL A 69 2.66 18.41 12.03
C VAL A 69 1.68 17.27 11.73
N PRO A 70 0.71 17.48 10.82
CA PRO A 70 -0.14 16.39 10.32
C PRO A 70 0.72 15.29 9.72
N THR A 71 0.59 14.07 10.24
CA THR A 71 1.37 12.92 9.81
C THR A 71 0.46 11.69 9.68
N GLY A 72 0.44 11.09 8.51
CA GLY A 72 -0.25 9.83 8.23
C GLY A 72 0.75 8.69 8.07
N THR A 73 0.60 7.64 8.87
CA THR A 73 1.38 6.40 8.77
C THR A 73 0.49 5.28 8.26
N PHE A 74 0.96 4.58 7.24
CA PHE A 74 0.24 3.49 6.60
C PHE A 74 0.94 2.17 6.88
N ASN A 75 0.20 1.08 6.99
CA ASN A 75 0.79 -0.25 7.10
C ASN A 75 -0.03 -1.25 6.27
N VAL A 76 0.63 -2.29 5.79
CA VAL A 76 0.01 -3.41 5.05
C VAL A 76 0.27 -4.69 5.80
N ARG A 77 -0.74 -5.56 5.88
CA ARG A 77 -0.69 -6.81 6.63
C ARG A 77 -1.26 -7.96 5.82
N ILE A 78 -0.69 -9.13 6.05
CA ILE A 78 -1.19 -10.42 5.58
C ILE A 78 -1.60 -11.19 6.82
N ASN A 79 -2.88 -11.56 6.92
CA ASN A 79 -3.46 -12.24 8.09
C ASN A 79 -3.10 -11.57 9.44
N GLY A 80 -3.09 -10.24 9.48
CA GLY A 80 -2.77 -9.46 10.67
C GLY A 80 -1.27 -9.23 10.92
N THR A 81 -0.36 -9.90 10.22
CA THR A 81 1.09 -9.70 10.33
C THR A 81 1.55 -8.63 9.36
N THR A 82 2.38 -7.67 9.82
CA THR A 82 2.90 -6.61 8.94
C THR A 82 3.80 -7.17 7.84
N ALA A 83 3.54 -6.75 6.61
CA ALA A 83 4.33 -7.09 5.43
C ALA A 83 5.43 -6.05 5.11
N LEU A 84 5.56 -5.03 5.95
CA LEU A 84 6.52 -3.93 5.76
C LEU A 84 7.56 -3.91 6.88
N SER A 85 8.83 -3.72 6.52
CA SER A 85 9.90 -3.40 7.46
C SER A 85 9.96 -1.88 7.76
N THR A 86 9.53 -1.06 6.80
CA THR A 86 9.35 0.38 6.98
C THR A 86 7.98 0.77 6.42
N PRO A 87 7.04 1.20 7.28
CA PRO A 87 5.75 1.74 6.84
C PRO A 87 5.92 3.04 6.05
N PRO A 88 5.15 3.27 4.99
CA PRO A 88 5.13 4.56 4.32
C PRO A 88 4.50 5.63 5.22
N VAL A 89 5.09 6.82 5.19
CA VAL A 89 4.63 7.98 5.96
C VAL A 89 4.47 9.17 5.04
N ILE A 90 3.42 9.95 5.26
CA ILE A 90 3.21 11.26 4.63
C ILE A 90 3.01 12.29 5.74
N ALA A 91 3.87 13.32 5.75
CA ALA A 91 3.80 14.40 6.70
C ALA A 91 3.75 15.76 5.97
N HIS A 92 3.07 16.73 6.58
CA HIS A 92 3.19 18.11 6.18
C HIS A 92 4.60 18.63 6.52
N VAL A 93 5.15 19.47 5.66
CA VAL A 93 6.41 20.17 5.91
C VAL A 93 6.12 21.64 6.16
N SER A 94 6.72 22.21 7.20
CA SER A 94 6.53 23.61 7.56
C SER A 94 6.91 24.53 6.40
N GLY A 95 6.07 25.51 6.11
CA GLY A 95 6.23 26.44 4.99
C GLY A 95 5.60 25.96 3.68
N GLU A 96 5.19 24.70 3.56
CA GLU A 96 4.47 24.22 2.39
C GLU A 96 2.97 24.52 2.47
N ALA A 97 2.33 24.60 1.31
CA ALA A 97 0.88 24.58 1.23
C ALA A 97 0.32 23.20 1.64
N ALA A 98 -0.93 23.15 2.08
CA ALA A 98 -1.65 21.88 2.19
C ALA A 98 -1.91 21.35 0.78
N GLN A 99 -1.18 20.31 0.39
CA GLN A 99 -1.16 19.81 -0.99
C GLN A 99 -1.25 18.29 -1.04
N HIS A 100 -1.58 17.78 -2.21
CA HIS A 100 -1.48 16.37 -2.55
C HIS A 100 -0.04 15.89 -2.34
N LYS A 101 0.12 14.70 -1.75
CA LYS A 101 1.41 14.02 -1.61
C LYS A 101 1.28 12.53 -1.86
N THR A 102 2.36 11.94 -2.32
CA THR A 102 2.48 10.48 -2.51
C THR A 102 3.86 9.99 -2.09
N THR A 103 3.95 8.75 -1.65
CA THR A 103 5.24 8.09 -1.36
C THR A 103 5.88 7.47 -2.61
N TRP A 104 5.38 7.78 -3.80
CA TRP A 104 6.01 7.40 -5.05
C TRP A 104 7.34 8.15 -5.20
N SER A 105 8.44 7.41 -5.39
CA SER A 105 9.81 7.97 -5.40
C SER A 105 10.04 9.04 -6.47
N GLU A 106 9.36 8.93 -7.59
CA GLU A 106 9.53 9.83 -8.75
C GLU A 106 8.69 11.12 -8.65
N ALA A 107 7.78 11.20 -7.68
CA ALA A 107 6.97 12.38 -7.47
C ALA A 107 7.75 13.57 -6.89
N GLY A 108 8.90 13.31 -6.22
CA GLY A 108 9.73 14.34 -5.63
C GLY A 108 9.10 15.04 -4.40
N ASP A 109 8.05 14.46 -3.81
CA ASP A 109 7.37 15.02 -2.64
C ASP A 109 8.30 15.03 -1.42
N THR A 110 8.20 16.07 -0.61
CA THR A 110 8.91 16.23 0.66
C THR A 110 8.08 15.75 1.83
N GLY A 111 8.71 15.46 2.97
CA GLY A 111 8.01 14.98 4.17
C GLY A 111 7.41 13.59 3.99
N ILE A 112 7.95 12.79 3.10
CA ILE A 112 7.52 11.42 2.86
C ILE A 112 8.56 10.40 3.30
N THR A 113 8.10 9.21 3.72
CA THR A 113 8.91 8.00 3.86
C THR A 113 8.33 6.94 2.95
N GLN A 114 9.17 6.32 2.12
CA GLN A 114 8.75 5.24 1.24
C GLN A 114 8.60 3.93 2.01
N ALA A 115 7.70 3.09 1.54
CA ALA A 115 7.56 1.75 2.08
C ALA A 115 8.79 0.89 1.76
N VAL A 116 9.22 0.08 2.73
CA VAL A 116 10.16 -1.02 2.50
C VAL A 116 9.45 -2.32 2.81
N VAL A 117 9.34 -3.18 1.80
CA VAL A 117 8.70 -4.49 1.95
C VAL A 117 9.57 -5.40 2.79
N ASN A 118 8.96 -6.15 3.72
CA ASN A 118 9.63 -7.17 4.51
C ASN A 118 9.67 -8.49 3.73
N ASN A 119 10.81 -8.81 3.14
CA ASN A 119 10.97 -10.02 2.32
C ASN A 119 10.69 -11.33 3.07
N ALA A 120 10.72 -11.34 4.41
CA ALA A 120 10.40 -12.51 5.22
C ALA A 120 8.88 -12.66 5.51
N ALA A 121 8.06 -11.63 5.20
CA ALA A 121 6.64 -11.59 5.54
C ALA A 121 5.75 -11.00 4.42
N CYS A 122 6.24 -10.99 3.17
CA CYS A 122 5.52 -10.41 2.04
C CYS A 122 4.79 -11.44 1.17
N ASP A 123 5.03 -12.72 1.37
CA ASP A 123 4.39 -13.81 0.62
C ASP A 123 2.99 -14.10 1.18
N PHE A 124 2.05 -14.36 0.29
CA PHE A 124 0.68 -14.75 0.64
C PHE A 124 0.21 -15.95 -0.17
N GLY A 125 -0.64 -16.77 0.44
CA GLY A 125 -1.30 -17.92 -0.16
C GLY A 125 -2.73 -17.64 -0.60
N VAL A 126 -3.34 -18.60 -1.27
CA VAL A 126 -4.78 -18.57 -1.56
C VAL A 126 -5.57 -18.57 -0.25
N GLY A 127 -6.52 -17.65 -0.12
CA GLY A 127 -7.35 -17.49 1.07
C GLY A 127 -6.78 -16.51 2.10
N ASP A 128 -5.53 -16.05 1.94
CA ASP A 128 -4.96 -15.06 2.85
C ASP A 128 -5.68 -13.70 2.70
N ILE A 129 -5.86 -13.03 3.84
CA ILE A 129 -6.51 -11.73 3.92
C ILE A 129 -5.44 -10.64 3.89
N LEU A 130 -5.47 -9.82 2.84
CA LEU A 130 -4.69 -8.59 2.79
C LEU A 130 -5.50 -7.46 3.41
N SER A 131 -4.87 -6.73 4.31
CA SER A 131 -5.46 -5.58 4.98
C SER A 131 -4.45 -4.44 5.08
N TRP A 132 -4.95 -3.25 5.33
CA TRP A 132 -4.12 -2.09 5.62
C TRP A 132 -4.63 -1.36 6.85
N SER A 133 -3.76 -0.58 7.44
CA SER A 133 -4.13 0.33 8.52
C SER A 133 -3.57 1.71 8.25
N PHE A 134 -4.26 2.70 8.77
CA PHE A 134 -3.87 4.09 8.75
C PHE A 134 -3.86 4.60 10.19
N ALA A 135 -2.80 5.33 10.55
CA ALA A 135 -2.71 6.05 11.81
C ALA A 135 -2.37 7.51 11.51
N TYR A 136 -3.15 8.40 12.08
CA TYR A 136 -2.95 9.84 11.96
C TYR A 136 -2.49 10.43 13.28
N THR A 137 -1.49 11.29 13.23
CA THR A 137 -1.08 12.18 14.32
C THR A 137 -1.05 13.60 13.81
N GLY A 138 -1.50 14.54 14.63
CA GLY A 138 -1.59 15.95 14.23
C GLY A 138 -2.40 16.75 15.24
N SER A 139 -2.54 18.04 14.98
CA SER A 139 -3.37 18.94 15.79
C SER A 139 -4.85 18.58 15.68
N ASP A 140 -5.59 18.72 16.77
CA ASP A 140 -7.06 18.60 16.76
C ASP A 140 -7.76 19.73 16.00
N SER A 141 -7.06 20.87 15.84
CA SER A 141 -7.55 22.05 15.13
C SER A 141 -6.54 22.51 14.08
N PRO A 142 -6.25 21.73 13.05
CA PRO A 142 -5.31 22.11 12.00
C PRO A 142 -5.87 23.22 11.13
N THR A 143 -5.00 24.04 10.53
CA THR A 143 -5.37 25.04 9.52
C THR A 143 -5.98 24.37 8.28
N ALA A 144 -5.49 23.18 7.94
CA ALA A 144 -6.10 22.29 6.95
C ALA A 144 -5.91 20.84 7.40
N LYS A 145 -6.95 20.03 7.22
CA LYS A 145 -6.92 18.61 7.57
C LYS A 145 -6.28 17.78 6.48
N MET A 146 -5.63 16.68 6.87
CA MET A 146 -5.28 15.63 5.92
C MET A 146 -6.56 14.98 5.38
N ALA A 147 -6.59 14.63 4.11
CA ALA A 147 -7.79 14.04 3.52
C ALA A 147 -7.48 12.94 2.49
N ASN A 148 -8.45 12.03 2.36
CA ASN A 148 -8.47 10.93 1.42
C ASN A 148 -7.17 10.09 1.41
N PRO A 149 -6.68 9.62 2.59
CA PRO A 149 -5.55 8.71 2.60
C PRO A 149 -5.88 7.44 1.82
N SER A 150 -4.97 7.06 0.94
CA SER A 150 -5.12 5.95 0.03
C SER A 150 -3.86 5.12 -0.03
N ILE A 151 -4.01 3.84 -0.33
CA ILE A 151 -2.90 2.90 -0.47
C ILE A 151 -3.07 2.04 -1.72
N VAL A 152 -1.97 1.78 -2.39
CA VAL A 152 -1.86 0.85 -3.50
C VAL A 152 -0.82 -0.21 -3.14
N VAL A 153 -1.19 -1.47 -3.24
CA VAL A 153 -0.32 -2.62 -2.98
C VAL A 153 -0.15 -3.40 -4.29
N GLU A 154 1.04 -3.38 -4.85
CA GLU A 154 1.38 -4.13 -6.04
C GLU A 154 1.93 -5.50 -5.65
N THR A 155 1.55 -6.50 -6.42
CA THR A 155 1.88 -7.88 -6.13
C THR A 155 2.32 -8.62 -7.38
N ASP A 156 3.25 -9.55 -7.21
CA ASP A 156 3.67 -10.50 -8.23
C ASP A 156 3.14 -11.90 -7.89
N PRO A 157 2.68 -12.67 -8.86
CA PRO A 157 2.28 -14.05 -8.64
C PRO A 157 3.51 -14.92 -8.35
N ILE A 158 3.35 -15.88 -7.41
CA ILE A 158 4.34 -16.93 -7.16
C ILE A 158 3.87 -18.19 -7.88
N PRO A 159 4.66 -18.78 -8.82
CA PRO A 159 4.31 -20.01 -9.48
C PRO A 159 4.05 -21.14 -8.48
N PRO A 160 3.12 -22.07 -8.77
CA PRO A 160 2.98 -23.27 -7.97
C PRO A 160 4.27 -24.10 -8.04
N VAL A 161 4.64 -24.68 -6.91
CA VAL A 161 5.76 -25.65 -6.79
C VAL A 161 5.30 -27.03 -7.19
#